data_46fd099b95492038860da1473ec7cf25
#
_entry.id   46fd099b95492038860da1473ec7cf25
#
_cell.length_a   1.000
_cell.length_b   1.000
_cell.length_c   1.000
_cell.angle_alpha   90.00
_cell.angle_beta   90.00
_cell.angle_gamma   90.00
#
_symmetry.space_group_name_H-M   'P 1'
#
loop_
_entity.id
_entity.type
_entity.pdbx_description
1 polymer ?
#
loop_
_entity_poly.entity_id
_entity_poly.type
_entity_poly.pdbx_seq_one_letter_code
_entity_poly.pdbx_strand_id
1 'polypeptide(L)'
;TKILLLTASGDADRETTMTIQGRLLDVVDNPLPNMTIEIWLGGQWLTNTTTDEIGEFTAVHPVPADAPLGPVVLETRFTGTVAYLPSNASGLWEIFSPVLVTVDISSPVAVNETVTITGSVVDNQLVGIGSHQVQLVVEGIVINSLTTDENGDFTFDWVVPDIFDFGNRTLVAEVAPQGYYRSGEGNVTFFLSHRSWVTLLFEDGIDATRGDTWELNGRLYDFDTVDRDGLVGFELQVQLDGNTLFTTTTGADGAWSATVPATMDLARGQHTITVVFEGTQAHLAAEAESSVRVWADLLIQVDAATRTPVVTRSDNVFEPIFYSGSIQEVGGSGEVFENLLLSIGNGSDCVSGREGARCFSTSTVSWSNGNYSLSATAPYWLEVGSQYFFLDVARNDTLYLDAASISQTVFV
;
A
#
# COMPACT_ATOMS: atom_id res chain seq x y z
N THR A 1 4.92 -25.85 -72.75
CA THR A 1 5.76 -25.05 -71.83
C THR A 1 6.01 -25.73 -70.55
N LYS A 2 7.07 -25.40 -69.82
CA LYS A 2 7.33 -25.80 -68.47
C LYS A 2 7.89 -24.66 -67.65
N ILE A 3 7.51 -24.65 -66.36
CA ILE A 3 8.13 -23.75 -65.36
C ILE A 3 9.11 -24.61 -64.52
N LEU A 4 10.36 -24.11 -64.39
CA LEU A 4 11.34 -24.60 -63.42
C LEU A 4 11.32 -23.62 -62.26
N LEU A 5 10.76 -24.03 -61.13
CA LEU A 5 10.76 -23.22 -59.92
C LEU A 5 12.11 -23.43 -59.17
N LEU A 6 12.93 -22.40 -59.04
CA LEU A 6 14.25 -22.47 -58.41
C LEU A 6 14.14 -22.38 -56.88
N THR A 7 13.11 -21.68 -56.38
CA THR A 7 12.82 -21.54 -54.97
C THR A 7 11.62 -22.38 -54.58
N ALA A 8 11.69 -23.68 -54.91
CA ALA A 8 10.57 -24.63 -54.68
C ALA A 8 10.31 -24.93 -53.21
N SER A 9 11.25 -24.59 -52.29
CA SER A 9 11.08 -24.74 -50.84
C SER A 9 11.81 -23.61 -50.14
N GLY A 10 11.31 -23.23 -48.98
CA GLY A 10 11.87 -22.23 -48.10
C GLY A 10 11.02 -22.06 -46.83
N ASP A 11 11.47 -21.16 -46.00
CA ASP A 11 10.68 -20.67 -44.88
C ASP A 11 10.60 -19.13 -44.93
N ALA A 12 9.52 -18.62 -44.39
CA ALA A 12 9.31 -17.18 -44.30
C ALA A 12 8.40 -16.85 -43.12
N ASP A 13 8.60 -15.69 -42.54
CA ASP A 13 7.71 -15.18 -41.50
C ASP A 13 6.60 -14.33 -42.16
N ARG A 14 5.41 -14.33 -41.59
CA ARG A 14 4.35 -13.38 -41.96
C ARG A 14 4.91 -11.97 -41.98
N GLU A 15 4.46 -11.14 -42.93
CA GLU A 15 4.86 -9.75 -43.13
C GLU A 15 6.34 -9.53 -43.58
N THR A 16 7.17 -10.57 -43.59
CA THR A 16 8.51 -10.49 -44.18
C THR A 16 8.46 -10.75 -45.66
N THR A 17 9.46 -10.30 -46.40
CA THR A 17 9.56 -10.49 -47.86
C THR A 17 10.06 -11.89 -48.22
N MET A 18 9.34 -12.55 -49.10
CA MET A 18 9.79 -13.77 -49.75
C MET A 18 10.23 -13.47 -51.21
N THR A 19 11.26 -14.17 -51.66
CA THR A 19 11.76 -14.07 -53.05
C THR A 19 11.49 -15.35 -53.78
N ILE A 20 10.74 -15.28 -54.85
CA ILE A 20 10.33 -16.43 -55.70
C ILE A 20 11.07 -16.31 -57.02
N GLN A 21 11.82 -17.34 -57.38
CA GLN A 21 12.61 -17.36 -58.63
C GLN A 21 12.32 -18.63 -59.44
N GLY A 22 12.32 -18.48 -60.72
CA GLY A 22 12.09 -19.61 -61.62
C GLY A 22 12.40 -19.26 -63.07
N ARG A 23 12.13 -20.19 -63.95
CA ARG A 23 12.39 -20.09 -65.39
C ARG A 23 11.27 -20.69 -66.17
N LEU A 24 10.79 -19.98 -67.19
CA LEU A 24 9.80 -20.48 -68.16
C LEU A 24 10.48 -20.89 -69.45
N LEU A 25 10.24 -22.13 -69.86
CA LEU A 25 10.83 -22.70 -71.05
C LEU A 25 9.75 -23.29 -71.98
N ASP A 26 10.04 -23.42 -73.25
CA ASP A 26 9.24 -24.21 -74.17
C ASP A 26 9.51 -25.71 -74.00
N VAL A 27 8.95 -26.56 -74.86
CA VAL A 27 9.08 -28.02 -74.81
C VAL A 27 10.44 -28.55 -75.22
N VAL A 28 11.32 -27.72 -75.82
CA VAL A 28 12.70 -28.03 -76.24
C VAL A 28 13.72 -27.21 -75.48
N ASP A 29 13.34 -26.69 -74.32
CA ASP A 29 14.19 -25.95 -73.39
C ASP A 29 14.66 -24.53 -73.85
N ASN A 30 13.99 -23.94 -74.86
CA ASN A 30 14.27 -22.53 -75.17
C ASN A 30 13.57 -21.64 -74.15
N PRO A 31 14.22 -20.54 -73.74
CA PRO A 31 13.64 -19.54 -72.84
C PRO A 31 12.50 -18.79 -73.50
N LEU A 32 11.44 -18.49 -72.72
CA LEU A 32 10.31 -17.69 -73.13
C LEU A 32 10.34 -16.31 -72.47
N PRO A 33 10.79 -15.27 -73.17
CA PRO A 33 10.87 -13.93 -72.60
C PRO A 33 9.53 -13.20 -72.62
N ASN A 34 9.42 -12.16 -71.76
CA ASN A 34 8.26 -11.25 -71.68
C ASN A 34 6.92 -11.95 -71.45
N MET A 35 6.95 -13.09 -70.73
CA MET A 35 5.76 -13.84 -70.35
C MET A 35 5.36 -13.52 -68.89
N THR A 36 4.06 -13.35 -68.65
CA THR A 36 3.54 -13.08 -67.31
C THR A 36 3.41 -14.40 -66.55
N ILE A 37 3.99 -14.42 -65.35
CA ILE A 37 3.88 -15.50 -64.38
C ILE A 37 3.07 -15.01 -63.18
N GLU A 38 2.01 -15.69 -62.85
CA GLU A 38 1.22 -15.47 -61.65
C GLU A 38 1.81 -16.26 -60.49
N ILE A 39 1.86 -15.64 -59.30
CA ILE A 39 2.36 -16.22 -58.08
C ILE A 39 1.19 -16.36 -57.09
N TRP A 40 1.03 -17.57 -56.55
CA TRP A 40 -0.05 -17.94 -55.60
C TRP A 40 0.56 -18.60 -54.37
N LEU A 41 0.04 -18.27 -53.17
CA LEU A 41 0.42 -18.87 -51.91
C LEU A 41 -0.83 -19.38 -51.19
N GLY A 42 -0.87 -20.66 -50.82
CA GLY A 42 -2.02 -21.24 -50.14
C GLY A 42 -3.32 -21.14 -50.93
N GLY A 43 -3.24 -21.07 -52.27
CA GLY A 43 -4.41 -20.90 -53.13
C GLY A 43 -4.88 -19.44 -53.29
N GLN A 44 -4.24 -18.49 -52.67
CA GLN A 44 -4.51 -17.05 -52.83
C GLN A 44 -3.51 -16.43 -53.80
N TRP A 45 -4.00 -15.57 -54.68
CA TRP A 45 -3.12 -14.80 -55.57
C TRP A 45 -2.32 -13.78 -54.78
N LEU A 46 -0.97 -13.76 -55.02
CA LEU A 46 -0.08 -12.79 -54.36
C LEU A 46 0.26 -11.63 -55.34
N THR A 47 0.84 -11.98 -56.47
CA THR A 47 1.38 -11.02 -57.43
C THR A 47 1.60 -11.68 -58.78
N ASN A 48 2.08 -10.89 -59.76
CA ASN A 48 2.62 -11.39 -60.99
C ASN A 48 4.01 -10.79 -61.24
N THR A 49 4.76 -11.43 -62.13
CA THR A 49 6.05 -10.96 -62.65
C THR A 49 6.15 -11.32 -64.10
N THR A 50 7.19 -10.81 -64.78
CA THR A 50 7.47 -11.12 -66.17
C THR A 50 8.82 -11.78 -66.31
N THR A 51 8.94 -12.71 -67.28
CA THR A 51 10.24 -13.34 -67.63
C THR A 51 11.11 -12.35 -68.42
N ASP A 52 12.42 -12.41 -68.17
CA ASP A 52 13.43 -11.65 -68.87
C ASP A 52 13.84 -12.32 -70.21
N GLU A 53 14.90 -11.80 -70.83
CA GLU A 53 15.40 -12.28 -72.12
C GLU A 53 15.85 -13.74 -72.14
N ILE A 54 16.25 -14.29 -70.97
CA ILE A 54 16.67 -15.67 -70.79
C ILE A 54 15.60 -16.54 -70.15
N GLY A 55 14.34 -16.04 -70.13
CA GLY A 55 13.18 -16.73 -69.57
C GLY A 55 13.12 -16.82 -68.07
N GLU A 56 14.01 -16.11 -67.32
CA GLU A 56 14.02 -16.11 -65.88
C GLU A 56 13.01 -15.08 -65.34
N PHE A 57 12.43 -15.42 -64.17
CA PHE A 57 11.58 -14.50 -63.42
C PHE A 57 11.96 -14.45 -61.96
N THR A 58 11.81 -13.27 -61.41
CA THR A 58 11.94 -13.02 -59.95
C THR A 58 10.76 -12.20 -59.48
N ALA A 59 10.10 -12.66 -58.42
CA ALA A 59 9.09 -11.91 -57.72
C ALA A 59 9.51 -11.74 -56.26
N VAL A 60 9.40 -10.54 -55.74
CA VAL A 60 9.62 -10.22 -54.32
C VAL A 60 8.29 -9.70 -53.76
N HIS A 61 7.75 -10.38 -52.78
CA HIS A 61 6.47 -10.02 -52.21
C HIS A 61 6.45 -10.28 -50.71
N PRO A 62 5.82 -9.43 -49.88
CA PRO A 62 5.64 -9.72 -48.47
C PRO A 62 4.68 -10.91 -48.32
N VAL A 63 4.96 -11.80 -47.36
CA VAL A 63 4.03 -12.83 -46.94
C VAL A 63 2.83 -12.17 -46.30
N PRO A 64 1.59 -12.47 -46.71
CA PRO A 64 0.41 -11.89 -46.09
C PRO A 64 0.38 -12.09 -44.57
N ALA A 65 -0.10 -11.09 -43.84
CA ALA A 65 -0.20 -11.15 -42.39
C ALA A 65 -1.13 -12.28 -41.90
N ASP A 66 -2.10 -12.65 -42.70
CA ASP A 66 -3.09 -13.71 -42.45
C ASP A 66 -2.76 -15.03 -43.19
N ALA A 67 -1.55 -15.18 -43.78
CA ALA A 67 -1.16 -16.42 -44.43
C ALA A 67 -1.27 -17.61 -43.44
N PRO A 68 -1.80 -18.77 -43.87
CA PRO A 68 -1.84 -19.95 -43.01
C PRO A 68 -0.45 -20.29 -42.49
N LEU A 69 -0.37 -20.64 -41.21
CA LEU A 69 0.89 -21.08 -40.59
C LEU A 69 1.20 -22.52 -40.95
N GLY A 70 2.47 -22.86 -41.04
CA GLY A 70 2.98 -24.16 -41.37
C GLY A 70 3.23 -24.36 -42.86
N PRO A 71 3.17 -25.59 -43.36
CA PRO A 71 3.45 -25.91 -44.76
C PRO A 71 2.37 -25.38 -45.67
N VAL A 72 2.73 -24.44 -46.54
CA VAL A 72 1.84 -23.78 -47.52
C VAL A 72 2.37 -24.00 -48.93
N VAL A 73 1.47 -24.34 -49.87
CA VAL A 73 1.82 -24.51 -51.29
C VAL A 73 2.05 -23.16 -51.94
N LEU A 74 3.28 -22.95 -52.41
CA LEU A 74 3.59 -21.89 -53.37
C LEU A 74 3.36 -22.42 -54.79
N GLU A 75 2.58 -21.74 -55.60
CA GLU A 75 2.28 -22.11 -56.98
C GLU A 75 2.63 -20.95 -57.91
N THR A 76 3.33 -21.28 -58.98
CA THR A 76 3.58 -20.35 -60.09
C THR A 76 2.83 -20.83 -61.32
N ARG A 77 2.12 -19.93 -61.97
CA ARG A 77 1.26 -20.23 -63.11
C ARG A 77 1.57 -19.37 -64.32
N PHE A 78 1.76 -20.02 -65.47
CA PHE A 78 1.71 -19.40 -66.75
C PHE A 78 0.40 -19.78 -67.44
N THR A 79 -0.49 -18.81 -67.67
CA THR A 79 -1.83 -19.05 -68.18
C THR A 79 -1.84 -19.39 -69.67
N GLY A 80 -0.71 -19.30 -70.32
CA GLY A 80 -0.56 -19.56 -71.74
C GLY A 80 -0.80 -18.33 -72.60
N THR A 81 -0.53 -18.46 -73.91
CA THR A 81 -0.85 -17.48 -74.97
C THR A 81 -1.40 -18.19 -76.17
N VAL A 82 -1.72 -17.48 -77.24
CA VAL A 82 -2.14 -18.11 -78.51
C VAL A 82 -1.07 -19.03 -79.12
N ALA A 83 0.20 -18.87 -78.72
CA ALA A 83 1.34 -19.65 -79.21
C ALA A 83 1.84 -20.71 -78.21
N TYR A 84 1.56 -20.56 -76.96
CA TYR A 84 2.12 -21.38 -75.89
C TYR A 84 1.06 -21.91 -74.93
N LEU A 85 1.08 -23.19 -74.67
CA LEU A 85 0.14 -23.82 -73.72
C LEU A 85 0.46 -23.40 -72.29
N PRO A 86 -0.56 -23.35 -71.39
CA PRO A 86 -0.35 -23.05 -69.95
C PRO A 86 0.55 -24.11 -69.28
N SER A 87 1.19 -23.68 -68.20
CA SER A 87 1.96 -24.55 -67.33
C SER A 87 1.99 -24.02 -65.89
N ASN A 88 2.19 -24.88 -64.95
CA ASN A 88 2.41 -24.51 -63.54
C ASN A 88 3.56 -25.29 -62.92
N ALA A 89 4.10 -24.76 -61.82
CA ALA A 89 4.99 -25.42 -60.93
C ALA A 89 4.66 -25.07 -59.49
N SER A 90 4.84 -26.02 -58.60
CA SER A 90 4.55 -25.80 -57.15
C SER A 90 5.71 -26.19 -56.29
N GLY A 91 5.78 -25.57 -55.16
CA GLY A 91 6.72 -25.83 -54.06
C GLY A 91 6.03 -25.78 -52.71
N LEU A 92 6.73 -26.14 -51.69
CA LEU A 92 6.25 -26.13 -50.31
C LEU A 92 7.08 -25.16 -49.49
N TRP A 93 6.43 -24.17 -48.90
CA TRP A 93 7.07 -23.20 -48.00
C TRP A 93 6.50 -23.40 -46.62
N GLU A 94 7.32 -23.19 -45.59
CA GLU A 94 6.88 -23.14 -44.19
C GLU A 94 6.71 -21.70 -43.76
N ILE A 95 5.49 -21.36 -43.36
CA ILE A 95 5.14 -20.02 -42.91
C ILE A 95 5.09 -19.99 -41.40
N PHE A 96 5.83 -19.05 -40.81
CA PHE A 96 5.90 -18.83 -39.39
C PHE A 96 5.27 -17.48 -39.00
N SER A 97 4.88 -17.37 -37.72
CA SER A 97 4.50 -16.09 -37.15
C SER A 97 5.59 -15.62 -36.18
N PRO A 98 6.02 -14.38 -36.27
CA PRO A 98 6.71 -13.75 -35.16
C PRO A 98 5.76 -13.66 -33.95
N VAL A 99 6.31 -13.63 -32.75
CA VAL A 99 5.54 -13.48 -31.51
C VAL A 99 5.91 -12.16 -30.82
N LEU A 100 4.91 -11.54 -30.20
CA LEU A 100 5.07 -10.42 -29.32
C LEU A 100 4.82 -10.90 -27.89
N VAL A 101 5.76 -10.66 -27.01
CA VAL A 101 5.70 -11.00 -25.60
C VAL A 101 5.61 -9.73 -24.78
N THR A 102 4.64 -9.67 -23.87
CA THR A 102 4.55 -8.61 -22.87
C THR A 102 4.73 -9.20 -21.49
N VAL A 103 5.30 -8.43 -20.58
CA VAL A 103 5.43 -8.79 -19.17
C VAL A 103 5.31 -7.53 -18.33
N ASP A 104 4.65 -7.64 -17.19
CA ASP A 104 4.43 -6.55 -16.24
C ASP A 104 4.60 -7.04 -14.80
N ILE A 105 5.06 -6.15 -13.93
CA ILE A 105 5.26 -6.35 -12.51
C ILE A 105 5.08 -5.01 -11.80
N SER A 106 4.49 -5.01 -10.60
CA SER A 106 4.43 -3.80 -9.77
C SER A 106 5.82 -3.29 -9.40
N SER A 107 5.95 -1.99 -9.17
CA SER A 107 7.21 -1.36 -8.75
C SER A 107 6.89 -0.16 -7.85
N PRO A 108 7.60 0.03 -6.72
CA PRO A 108 8.68 -0.80 -6.19
C PRO A 108 8.19 -2.11 -5.55
N VAL A 109 9.10 -3.07 -5.36
CA VAL A 109 8.89 -4.32 -4.62
C VAL A 109 9.99 -4.53 -3.60
N ALA A 110 9.75 -5.35 -2.57
CA ALA A 110 10.75 -5.66 -1.56
C ALA A 110 11.10 -7.14 -1.50
N VAL A 111 12.26 -7.46 -0.94
CA VAL A 111 12.68 -8.82 -0.62
C VAL A 111 11.67 -9.50 0.32
N ASN A 112 11.40 -10.78 0.09
CA ASN A 112 10.40 -11.60 0.78
C ASN A 112 8.94 -11.13 0.62
N GLU A 113 8.68 -10.16 -0.24
CA GLU A 113 7.33 -9.81 -0.66
C GLU A 113 6.84 -10.75 -1.77
N THR A 114 5.53 -11.03 -1.78
CA THR A 114 4.90 -11.73 -2.90
C THR A 114 4.35 -10.72 -3.88
N VAL A 115 4.84 -10.77 -5.12
CA VAL A 115 4.39 -9.89 -6.19
C VAL A 115 3.85 -10.70 -7.36
N THR A 116 2.77 -10.24 -7.96
CA THR A 116 2.18 -10.90 -9.11
C THR A 116 2.82 -10.38 -10.40
N ILE A 117 3.40 -11.29 -11.17
CA ILE A 117 3.89 -11.05 -12.53
C ILE A 117 2.79 -11.48 -13.49
N THR A 118 2.47 -10.59 -14.44
CA THR A 118 1.50 -10.86 -15.50
C THR A 118 2.11 -10.62 -16.87
N GLY A 119 1.54 -11.22 -17.91
CA GLY A 119 1.98 -10.95 -19.26
C GLY A 119 1.19 -11.74 -20.29
N SER A 120 1.55 -11.55 -21.56
CA SER A 120 0.88 -12.23 -22.66
C SER A 120 1.83 -12.56 -23.79
N VAL A 121 1.51 -13.60 -24.55
CA VAL A 121 2.17 -14.01 -25.78
C VAL A 121 1.13 -14.00 -26.90
N VAL A 122 1.36 -13.14 -27.88
CA VAL A 122 0.43 -12.98 -29.02
C VAL A 122 1.18 -13.13 -30.33
N ASP A 123 0.45 -13.48 -31.41
CA ASP A 123 1.00 -13.50 -32.77
C ASP A 123 1.06 -12.09 -33.41
N ASN A 124 1.50 -12.00 -34.67
CA ASN A 124 1.55 -10.75 -35.41
C ASN A 124 0.18 -10.09 -35.66
N GLN A 125 -0.92 -10.80 -35.44
CA GLN A 125 -2.29 -10.27 -35.52
C GLN A 125 -2.88 -9.94 -34.16
N LEU A 126 -2.05 -9.99 -33.09
CA LEU A 126 -2.44 -9.78 -31.69
C LEU A 126 -3.45 -10.84 -31.20
N VAL A 127 -3.41 -12.04 -31.78
CA VAL A 127 -4.19 -13.18 -31.30
C VAL A 127 -3.35 -13.94 -30.28
N GLY A 128 -3.94 -14.23 -29.12
CA GLY A 128 -3.26 -14.95 -28.03
C GLY A 128 -2.84 -16.36 -28.43
N ILE A 129 -1.65 -16.74 -28.01
CA ILE A 129 -1.07 -18.08 -28.30
C ILE A 129 -1.14 -18.91 -27.02
N GLY A 130 -2.11 -19.83 -26.97
CA GLY A 130 -2.29 -20.71 -25.82
C GLY A 130 -1.31 -21.85 -25.75
N SER A 131 -1.05 -22.35 -24.53
CA SER A 131 -0.14 -23.48 -24.25
C SER A 131 1.29 -23.24 -24.71
N HIS A 132 1.72 -21.97 -24.83
CA HIS A 132 3.08 -21.60 -25.18
C HIS A 132 3.94 -21.53 -23.93
N GLN A 133 5.14 -22.12 -23.99
CA GLN A 133 6.05 -22.12 -22.83
C GLN A 133 6.74 -20.79 -22.69
N VAL A 134 6.66 -20.19 -21.48
CA VAL A 134 7.30 -18.93 -21.11
C VAL A 134 8.29 -19.18 -20.00
N GLN A 135 9.50 -18.64 -20.12
CA GLN A 135 10.48 -18.56 -19.04
C GLN A 135 10.56 -17.14 -18.51
N LEU A 136 10.43 -16.98 -17.19
CA LEU A 136 10.64 -15.71 -16.49
C LEU A 136 12.07 -15.67 -15.95
N VAL A 137 12.79 -14.63 -16.30
CA VAL A 137 14.21 -14.45 -16.01
C VAL A 137 14.45 -13.09 -15.36
N VAL A 138 15.12 -13.05 -14.22
CA VAL A 138 15.58 -11.81 -13.57
C VAL A 138 17.09 -11.84 -13.50
N GLU A 139 17.77 -10.83 -14.08
CA GLU A 139 19.23 -10.72 -14.10
C GLU A 139 19.94 -12.01 -14.55
N GLY A 140 19.37 -12.71 -15.53
CA GLY A 140 19.91 -13.97 -16.06
C GLY A 140 19.57 -15.23 -15.24
N ILE A 141 18.83 -15.09 -14.15
CA ILE A 141 18.38 -16.22 -13.32
C ILE A 141 16.93 -16.56 -13.68
N VAL A 142 16.70 -17.82 -14.09
CA VAL A 142 15.33 -18.32 -14.34
C VAL A 142 14.59 -18.42 -13.00
N ILE A 143 13.55 -17.63 -12.83
CA ILE A 143 12.72 -17.63 -11.60
C ILE A 143 11.53 -18.56 -11.73
N ASN A 144 11.03 -18.77 -12.95
CA ASN A 144 9.95 -19.73 -13.24
C ASN A 144 9.89 -20.13 -14.73
N SER A 145 9.22 -21.25 -14.99
CA SER A 145 8.79 -21.69 -16.33
C SER A 145 7.33 -22.10 -16.25
N LEU A 146 6.50 -21.49 -17.07
CA LEU A 146 5.04 -21.69 -17.09
C LEU A 146 4.51 -21.71 -18.52
N THR A 147 3.22 -21.94 -18.68
CA THR A 147 2.57 -21.95 -20.00
C THR A 147 1.45 -20.92 -20.01
N THR A 148 1.21 -20.31 -21.18
CA THR A 148 0.09 -19.41 -21.41
C THR A 148 -1.25 -20.16 -21.38
N ASP A 149 -2.31 -19.48 -20.98
CA ASP A 149 -3.68 -19.93 -21.08
C ASP A 149 -4.22 -19.90 -22.53
N GLU A 150 -5.51 -20.18 -22.73
CA GLU A 150 -6.15 -20.18 -24.06
C GLU A 150 -6.15 -18.81 -24.75
N ASN A 151 -6.03 -17.72 -23.99
CA ASN A 151 -5.97 -16.35 -24.49
C ASN A 151 -4.54 -15.86 -24.73
N GLY A 152 -3.54 -16.69 -24.43
CA GLY A 152 -2.16 -16.32 -24.51
C GLY A 152 -1.63 -15.62 -23.27
N ASP A 153 -2.42 -15.50 -22.20
CA ASP A 153 -2.05 -14.81 -20.96
C ASP A 153 -1.33 -15.75 -19.99
N PHE A 154 -0.49 -15.15 -19.15
CA PHE A 154 0.16 -15.86 -18.05
C PHE A 154 0.20 -15.01 -16.79
N THR A 155 0.18 -15.69 -15.63
CA THR A 155 0.27 -15.08 -14.31
C THR A 155 1.12 -15.94 -13.40
N PHE A 156 1.95 -15.30 -12.57
CA PHE A 156 2.80 -15.96 -11.60
C PHE A 156 2.99 -15.12 -10.35
N ASP A 157 2.68 -15.69 -9.19
CA ASP A 157 2.97 -15.07 -7.90
C ASP A 157 4.40 -15.42 -7.49
N TRP A 158 5.26 -14.42 -7.48
CA TRP A 158 6.67 -14.53 -7.18
C TRP A 158 7.00 -14.00 -5.80
N VAL A 159 7.58 -14.84 -4.95
CA VAL A 159 8.20 -14.39 -3.71
C VAL A 159 9.62 -13.94 -4.03
N VAL A 160 9.90 -12.66 -3.86
CA VAL A 160 11.19 -12.06 -4.23
C VAL A 160 12.29 -12.57 -3.28
N PRO A 161 13.27 -13.34 -3.75
CA PRO A 161 14.32 -13.85 -2.87
C PRO A 161 15.38 -12.81 -2.56
N ASP A 162 16.07 -12.97 -1.43
CA ASP A 162 17.21 -12.13 -1.01
C ASP A 162 18.51 -12.57 -1.71
N ILE A 163 18.52 -12.49 -3.03
CA ILE A 163 19.69 -12.83 -3.87
C ILE A 163 20.02 -11.73 -4.89
N PHE A 164 19.16 -10.75 -5.00
CA PHE A 164 19.32 -9.62 -5.92
C PHE A 164 19.75 -8.37 -5.15
N ASP A 165 20.67 -7.61 -5.73
CA ASP A 165 21.03 -6.31 -5.17
C ASP A 165 19.85 -5.34 -5.29
N PHE A 166 19.74 -4.39 -4.38
CA PHE A 166 18.73 -3.34 -4.43
C PHE A 166 18.92 -2.39 -5.64
N GLY A 167 17.84 -1.75 -6.06
CA GLY A 167 17.82 -0.84 -7.20
C GLY A 167 17.09 -1.41 -8.42
N ASN A 168 17.34 -0.83 -9.59
CA ASN A 168 16.70 -1.24 -10.84
C ASN A 168 17.10 -2.68 -11.22
N ARG A 169 16.10 -3.52 -11.49
CA ARG A 169 16.24 -4.90 -11.98
C ARG A 169 15.40 -5.08 -13.23
N THR A 170 15.82 -5.99 -14.10
CA THR A 170 15.10 -6.29 -15.33
C THR A 170 14.50 -7.69 -15.23
N LEU A 171 13.18 -7.77 -15.41
CA LEU A 171 12.44 -9.01 -15.62
C LEU A 171 12.27 -9.21 -17.12
N VAL A 172 12.62 -10.37 -17.61
CA VAL A 172 12.45 -10.78 -19.01
C VAL A 172 11.54 -12.00 -19.06
N ALA A 173 10.56 -11.97 -19.96
CA ALA A 173 9.75 -13.12 -20.32
C ALA A 173 10.25 -13.61 -21.69
N GLU A 174 10.81 -14.80 -21.74
CA GLU A 174 11.37 -15.42 -22.94
C GLU A 174 10.49 -16.57 -23.41
N VAL A 175 10.26 -16.66 -24.71
CA VAL A 175 9.60 -17.80 -25.34
C VAL A 175 10.50 -18.41 -26.42
N ALA A 176 10.67 -19.73 -26.36
CA ALA A 176 11.39 -20.48 -27.38
C ALA A 176 10.48 -20.74 -28.61
N PRO A 177 11.04 -21.04 -29.77
CA PRO A 177 10.24 -21.43 -30.92
C PRO A 177 9.39 -22.66 -30.60
N GLN A 178 8.09 -22.61 -30.93
CA GLN A 178 7.18 -23.73 -30.71
C GLN A 178 6.17 -23.84 -31.87
N GLY A 179 6.13 -25.00 -32.52
CA GLY A 179 5.31 -25.19 -33.70
C GLY A 179 5.73 -24.23 -34.83
N TYR A 180 4.81 -23.40 -35.28
CA TYR A 180 5.08 -22.39 -36.33
C TYR A 180 5.16 -20.96 -35.75
N TYR A 181 5.46 -20.82 -34.49
CA TYR A 181 5.72 -19.56 -33.82
C TYR A 181 7.21 -19.41 -33.56
N ARG A 182 7.77 -18.24 -33.86
CA ARG A 182 9.19 -17.90 -33.62
C ARG A 182 9.43 -17.67 -32.13
N SER A 183 10.71 -17.59 -31.77
CA SER A 183 11.10 -17.08 -30.45
C SER A 183 10.71 -15.61 -30.29
N GLY A 184 10.50 -15.19 -29.05
CA GLY A 184 10.25 -13.80 -28.69
C GLY A 184 10.66 -13.52 -27.27
N GLU A 185 10.79 -12.23 -26.96
CA GLU A 185 11.08 -11.77 -25.61
C GLU A 185 10.31 -10.47 -25.32
N GLY A 186 9.93 -10.30 -24.08
CA GLY A 186 9.41 -9.05 -23.53
C GLY A 186 10.14 -8.73 -22.24
N ASN A 187 10.32 -7.46 -21.92
CA ASN A 187 11.00 -7.07 -20.70
C ASN A 187 10.33 -5.89 -20.00
N VAL A 188 10.52 -5.80 -18.69
CA VAL A 188 10.11 -4.70 -17.84
C VAL A 188 11.15 -4.46 -16.78
N THR A 189 11.37 -3.19 -16.43
CA THR A 189 12.26 -2.81 -15.34
C THR A 189 11.43 -2.51 -14.10
N PHE A 190 11.80 -3.09 -12.97
CA PHE A 190 11.24 -2.81 -11.66
C PHE A 190 12.33 -2.36 -10.70
N PHE A 191 11.93 -1.68 -9.63
CA PHE A 191 12.84 -1.25 -8.58
C PHE A 191 12.71 -2.17 -7.37
N LEU A 192 13.82 -2.83 -6.98
CA LEU A 192 13.89 -3.58 -5.75
C LEU A 192 14.27 -2.64 -4.61
N SER A 193 13.32 -2.46 -3.68
CA SER A 193 13.40 -1.49 -2.59
C SER A 193 13.71 -2.16 -1.26
N HIS A 194 14.27 -1.37 -0.35
CA HIS A 194 14.40 -1.74 1.05
C HIS A 194 13.05 -1.61 1.79
N ARG A 195 12.78 -2.51 2.71
CA ARG A 195 11.69 -2.36 3.68
C ARG A 195 12.10 -1.37 4.75
N SER A 196 11.18 -0.51 5.13
CA SER A 196 11.36 0.44 6.22
C SER A 196 10.58 0.00 7.45
N TRP A 197 11.01 0.43 8.62
CA TRP A 197 10.30 0.22 9.86
C TRP A 197 10.27 1.51 10.69
N VAL A 198 9.07 1.94 11.04
CA VAL A 198 8.84 3.05 11.97
C VAL A 198 8.55 2.49 13.35
N THR A 199 9.13 3.08 14.39
CA THR A 199 8.83 2.76 15.78
C THR A 199 8.28 3.96 16.53
N LEU A 200 7.42 3.67 17.49
CA LEU A 200 7.01 4.53 18.59
C LEU A 200 7.61 3.95 19.87
N LEU A 201 8.31 4.77 20.68
CA LEU A 201 9.08 4.28 21.86
C LEU A 201 8.23 4.09 23.12
N PHE A 202 6.91 4.07 23.04
CA PHE A 202 6.02 3.75 24.15
C PHE A 202 5.08 2.62 23.75
N GLU A 203 5.05 1.56 24.56
CA GLU A 203 4.37 0.32 24.22
C GLU A 203 2.89 0.28 24.67
N ASP A 204 2.52 0.99 25.76
CA ASP A 204 1.24 0.82 26.43
C ASP A 204 0.26 2.00 26.37
N GLY A 205 0.46 2.90 25.40
CA GLY A 205 -0.35 4.12 25.29
C GLY A 205 0.12 5.24 26.21
N ILE A 206 -0.23 6.46 25.87
CA ILE A 206 0.11 7.67 26.61
C ILE A 206 -1.14 8.19 27.32
N ASP A 207 -0.98 8.68 28.54
CA ASP A 207 -1.96 9.53 29.21
C ASP A 207 -1.58 11.00 28.96
N ALA A 208 -2.49 11.77 28.40
CA ALA A 208 -2.36 13.19 28.16
C ALA A 208 -3.51 13.96 28.78
N THR A 209 -3.22 15.08 29.45
CA THR A 209 -4.25 15.96 29.99
C THR A 209 -4.52 17.12 29.04
N ARG A 210 -5.78 17.48 28.83
CA ARG A 210 -6.15 18.67 28.06
C ARG A 210 -5.46 19.92 28.61
N GLY A 211 -4.91 20.74 27.70
CA GLY A 211 -4.14 21.93 28.04
C GLY A 211 -2.64 21.71 28.15
N ASP A 212 -2.20 20.46 28.24
CA ASP A 212 -0.79 20.09 28.30
C ASP A 212 -0.21 19.77 26.91
N THR A 213 1.07 19.49 26.88
CA THR A 213 1.78 18.94 25.72
C THR A 213 2.35 17.59 26.06
N TRP A 214 2.39 16.71 25.10
CA TRP A 214 3.04 15.40 25.20
C TRP A 214 4.14 15.27 24.16
N GLU A 215 5.14 14.46 24.44
CA GLU A 215 6.22 14.19 23.52
C GLU A 215 6.09 12.78 22.94
N LEU A 216 6.10 12.73 21.61
CA LEU A 216 6.25 11.50 20.84
C LEU A 216 7.69 11.38 20.38
N ASN A 217 8.21 10.19 20.41
CA ASN A 217 9.52 9.92 19.87
C ASN A 217 9.59 8.48 19.32
N GLY A 218 10.55 8.26 18.45
CA GLY A 218 10.73 6.96 17.83
C GLY A 218 11.92 6.96 16.88
N ARG A 219 11.92 5.98 15.99
CA ARG A 219 12.98 5.78 15.01
C ARG A 219 12.41 5.25 13.70
N LEU A 220 12.92 5.75 12.59
CA LEU A 220 12.76 5.20 11.26
C LEU A 220 14.07 4.57 10.83
N TYR A 221 14.06 3.31 10.44
CA TYR A 221 15.25 2.60 10.00
C TYR A 221 14.99 1.66 8.84
N ASP A 222 16.06 1.31 8.14
CA ASP A 222 16.08 0.31 7.09
C ASP A 222 16.03 -1.08 7.73
N PHE A 223 15.00 -1.85 7.41
CA PHE A 223 14.81 -3.18 7.98
C PHE A 223 15.76 -4.23 7.36
N ASP A 224 16.19 -3.99 6.14
CA ASP A 224 16.96 -4.98 5.36
C ASP A 224 18.47 -4.82 5.52
N THR A 225 18.96 -3.77 6.20
CA THR A 225 20.37 -3.67 6.57
C THR A 225 20.67 -4.47 7.84
N VAL A 226 21.87 -5.05 7.93
CA VAL A 226 22.31 -5.88 9.06
C VAL A 226 22.26 -5.11 10.38
N ASP A 227 22.66 -3.83 10.35
CA ASP A 227 22.73 -2.96 11.55
C ASP A 227 21.45 -2.14 11.74
N ARG A 228 20.44 -2.33 10.88
CA ARG A 228 19.20 -1.55 10.87
C ARG A 228 19.50 -0.06 10.86
N ASP A 229 20.15 0.37 9.78
CA ASP A 229 20.61 1.75 9.63
C ASP A 229 19.46 2.75 9.74
N GLY A 230 19.65 3.80 10.51
CA GLY A 230 18.67 4.86 10.67
C GLY A 230 18.52 5.69 9.40
N LEU A 231 17.29 5.86 8.95
CA LEU A 231 16.97 6.68 7.78
C LEU A 231 16.89 8.15 8.17
N VAL A 232 17.87 8.96 7.70
CA VAL A 232 18.10 10.36 8.11
C VAL A 232 17.51 11.32 7.09
N GLY A 233 16.80 12.37 7.56
CA GLY A 233 16.28 13.44 6.71
C GLY A 233 14.97 13.09 6.00
N PHE A 234 14.27 12.03 6.41
CA PHE A 234 12.98 11.64 5.86
C PHE A 234 11.84 12.28 6.62
N GLU A 235 10.80 12.70 5.89
CA GLU A 235 9.58 13.25 6.47
C GLU A 235 8.68 12.13 7.01
N LEU A 236 8.12 12.35 8.20
CA LEU A 236 7.11 11.51 8.82
C LEU A 236 5.86 12.34 9.06
N GLN A 237 4.69 11.77 8.81
CA GLN A 237 3.39 12.34 9.17
C GLN A 237 2.95 11.79 10.51
N VAL A 238 2.57 12.69 11.43
CA VAL A 238 1.96 12.32 12.70
C VAL A 238 0.46 12.58 12.60
N GLN A 239 -0.33 11.55 12.80
CA GLN A 239 -1.78 11.57 12.66
C GLN A 239 -2.44 11.23 14.00
N LEU A 240 -3.60 11.84 14.26
CA LEU A 240 -4.50 11.51 15.36
C LEU A 240 -5.86 11.14 14.77
N ASP A 241 -6.34 9.93 15.06
CA ASP A 241 -7.59 9.37 14.52
C ASP A 241 -7.67 9.50 12.99
N GLY A 242 -6.55 9.26 12.30
CA GLY A 242 -6.43 9.35 10.85
C GLY A 242 -6.31 10.76 10.27
N ASN A 243 -6.29 11.80 11.10
CA ASN A 243 -6.11 13.18 10.66
C ASN A 243 -4.67 13.63 10.91
N THR A 244 -3.98 14.13 9.87
CA THR A 244 -2.62 14.64 10.01
C THR A 244 -2.60 15.89 10.90
N LEU A 245 -1.85 15.82 12.00
CA LEU A 245 -1.63 16.94 12.90
C LEU A 245 -0.49 17.82 12.41
N PHE A 246 0.64 17.21 12.07
CA PHE A 246 1.84 17.87 11.57
C PHE A 246 2.80 16.85 10.93
N THR A 247 3.90 17.36 10.36
CA THR A 247 5.01 16.54 9.88
C THR A 247 6.26 16.81 10.72
N THR A 248 7.13 15.80 10.82
CA THR A 248 8.45 15.89 11.44
C THR A 248 9.48 15.25 10.53
N THR A 249 10.77 15.47 10.76
CA THR A 249 11.86 14.85 9.99
C THR A 249 12.76 14.04 10.88
N THR A 250 13.26 12.92 10.34
CA THR A 250 14.23 12.09 11.06
C THR A 250 15.60 12.73 11.13
N GLY A 251 16.20 12.71 12.30
CA GLY A 251 17.55 13.18 12.58
C GLY A 251 18.59 12.07 12.53
N ALA A 252 19.68 12.25 13.26
CA ALA A 252 20.76 11.28 13.36
C ALA A 252 20.20 9.90 13.76
N ASP A 253 20.75 8.84 13.16
CA ASP A 253 20.31 7.46 13.43
C ASP A 253 18.82 7.18 13.14
N GLY A 254 18.17 8.00 12.31
CA GLY A 254 16.74 7.88 12.03
C GLY A 254 15.84 8.24 13.22
N ALA A 255 16.39 8.81 14.29
CA ALA A 255 15.61 9.25 15.44
C ALA A 255 14.69 10.42 15.07
N TRP A 256 13.47 10.43 15.60
CA TRP A 256 12.53 11.51 15.44
C TRP A 256 11.84 11.82 16.78
N SER A 257 11.42 13.04 16.94
CA SER A 257 10.61 13.48 18.06
C SER A 257 9.62 14.54 17.62
N ALA A 258 8.52 14.63 18.34
CA ALA A 258 7.46 15.58 18.08
C ALA A 258 6.72 15.94 19.36
N THR A 259 6.37 17.22 19.52
CA THR A 259 5.56 17.71 20.63
C THR A 259 4.13 17.91 20.15
N VAL A 260 3.17 17.22 20.77
CA VAL A 260 1.75 17.28 20.43
C VAL A 260 1.00 18.06 21.49
N PRO A 261 0.28 19.14 21.16
CA PRO A 261 -0.58 19.80 22.12
C PRO A 261 -1.88 19.01 22.32
N ALA A 262 -2.24 18.71 23.57
CA ALA A 262 -3.56 18.23 23.92
C ALA A 262 -4.50 19.44 24.05
N THR A 263 -4.98 19.93 22.92
CA THR A 263 -5.83 21.12 22.87
C THR A 263 -7.15 20.95 23.65
N MET A 264 -7.74 22.04 24.13
CA MET A 264 -8.97 21.99 24.94
C MET A 264 -10.19 21.49 24.17
N ASP A 265 -10.16 21.52 22.84
CA ASP A 265 -11.21 21.03 21.94
C ASP A 265 -11.02 19.54 21.55
N LEU A 266 -9.88 18.94 21.89
CA LEU A 266 -9.66 17.52 21.71
C LEU A 266 -10.65 16.73 22.58
N ALA A 267 -11.36 15.76 22.01
CA ALA A 267 -12.29 14.94 22.79
C ALA A 267 -11.55 14.19 23.91
N ARG A 268 -12.21 14.00 25.04
CA ARG A 268 -11.72 13.10 26.10
C ARG A 268 -11.94 11.66 25.66
N GLY A 269 -11.08 10.77 26.08
CA GLY A 269 -11.22 9.36 25.76
C GLY A 269 -9.97 8.75 25.13
N GLN A 270 -10.17 7.62 24.52
CA GLN A 270 -9.11 6.91 23.81
C GLN A 270 -9.04 7.37 22.36
N HIS A 271 -7.85 7.69 21.92
CA HIS A 271 -7.53 8.09 20.56
C HIS A 271 -6.41 7.18 20.01
N THR A 272 -6.29 7.12 18.68
CA THR A 272 -5.20 6.43 18.01
C THR A 272 -4.21 7.47 17.45
N ILE A 273 -2.93 7.31 17.79
CA ILE A 273 -1.85 8.05 17.18
C ILE A 273 -1.17 7.15 16.16
N THR A 274 -1.00 7.64 14.94
CA THR A 274 -0.31 6.93 13.86
C THR A 274 0.84 7.77 13.36
N VAL A 275 2.00 7.16 13.16
CA VAL A 275 3.15 7.80 12.52
C VAL A 275 3.40 7.09 11.21
N VAL A 276 3.34 7.84 10.12
CA VAL A 276 3.41 7.30 8.75
C VAL A 276 4.66 7.82 8.05
N PHE A 277 5.40 6.90 7.50
CA PHE A 277 6.40 7.15 6.47
C PHE A 277 5.81 6.75 5.12
N GLU A 278 5.58 7.70 4.23
CA GLU A 278 4.97 7.46 2.91
C GLU A 278 5.85 6.63 1.96
N GLY A 279 7.12 6.41 2.33
CA GLY A 279 8.08 5.72 1.50
C GLY A 279 8.72 6.62 0.43
N THR A 280 9.63 6.00 -0.29
CA THR A 280 10.30 6.55 -1.49
C THR A 280 10.47 5.43 -2.50
N GLN A 281 11.08 5.70 -3.64
CA GLN A 281 11.43 4.62 -4.56
C GLN A 281 12.40 3.60 -3.93
N ALA A 282 13.31 4.06 -3.05
CA ALA A 282 14.33 3.21 -2.44
C ALA A 282 13.87 2.50 -1.16
N HIS A 283 12.89 3.06 -0.45
CA HIS A 283 12.42 2.56 0.84
C HIS A 283 10.89 2.50 0.85
N LEU A 284 10.32 1.34 1.12
CA LEU A 284 8.88 1.17 1.16
C LEU A 284 8.25 1.97 2.30
N ALA A 285 6.96 2.29 2.15
CA ALA A 285 6.17 2.93 3.18
C ALA A 285 6.13 2.08 4.47
N ALA A 286 6.02 2.74 5.61
CA ALA A 286 5.91 2.09 6.91
C ALA A 286 5.05 2.93 7.85
N GLU A 287 4.35 2.29 8.77
CA GLU A 287 3.55 2.96 9.78
C GLU A 287 3.71 2.30 11.16
N ALA A 288 3.47 3.07 12.21
CA ALA A 288 3.39 2.58 13.57
C ALA A 288 2.23 3.26 14.28
N GLU A 289 1.48 2.48 15.04
CA GLU A 289 0.31 2.95 15.78
C GLU A 289 0.50 2.74 17.28
N SER A 290 -0.11 3.63 18.07
CA SER A 290 -0.28 3.47 19.51
C SER A 290 -1.55 4.18 19.95
N SER A 291 -2.03 3.82 21.16
CA SER A 291 -3.18 4.48 21.76
C SER A 291 -2.74 5.62 22.69
N VAL A 292 -3.56 6.64 22.74
CA VAL A 292 -3.43 7.74 23.70
C VAL A 292 -4.76 7.95 24.41
N ARG A 293 -4.71 8.20 25.73
CA ARG A 293 -5.89 8.51 26.53
C ARG A 293 -5.84 9.96 26.92
N VAL A 294 -6.85 10.70 26.53
CA VAL A 294 -6.97 12.15 26.79
C VAL A 294 -7.86 12.35 27.99
N TRP A 295 -7.30 12.96 29.01
CA TRP A 295 -7.96 13.26 30.30
C TRP A 295 -8.28 14.74 30.42
N ALA A 296 -9.19 15.06 31.33
CA ALA A 296 -9.43 16.45 31.76
C ALA A 296 -9.21 16.60 33.26
N ASP A 297 -8.50 17.65 33.63
CA ASP A 297 -8.38 18.04 35.02
C ASP A 297 -9.65 18.72 35.51
N LEU A 298 -10.00 18.44 36.75
CA LEU A 298 -11.18 19.01 37.38
C LEU A 298 -10.82 20.15 38.35
N LEU A 299 -11.63 21.18 38.32
CA LEU A 299 -11.61 22.29 39.27
C LEU A 299 -12.85 22.22 40.17
N ILE A 300 -12.63 22.00 41.47
CA ILE A 300 -13.69 22.07 42.49
C ILE A 300 -13.76 23.54 42.95
N GLN A 301 -14.87 24.20 42.70
CA GLN A 301 -15.17 25.55 43.20
C GLN A 301 -16.10 25.42 44.40
N VAL A 302 -15.81 26.19 45.46
CA VAL A 302 -16.62 26.30 46.67
C VAL A 302 -17.24 27.70 46.76
N ASP A 303 -18.56 27.78 46.99
CA ASP A 303 -19.26 29.04 47.12
C ASP A 303 -18.72 29.89 48.26
N ALA A 304 -18.65 31.21 48.05
CA ALA A 304 -18.05 32.10 49.03
C ALA A 304 -18.76 32.04 50.41
N ALA A 305 -20.09 31.76 50.45
CA ALA A 305 -20.85 31.65 51.66
C ALA A 305 -20.48 30.43 52.53
N THR A 306 -19.86 29.41 51.93
CA THR A 306 -19.48 28.19 52.62
C THR A 306 -17.94 28.00 52.72
N ARG A 307 -17.17 28.98 52.23
CA ARG A 307 -15.67 28.90 52.19
C ARG A 307 -15.00 28.80 53.55
N THR A 308 -15.58 29.38 54.58
CA THR A 308 -15.03 29.38 55.93
C THR A 308 -16.13 29.21 56.96
N PRO A 309 -16.76 28.07 57.00
CA PRO A 309 -17.83 27.84 57.98
C PRO A 309 -17.25 27.83 59.39
N VAL A 310 -18.00 28.47 60.28
CA VAL A 310 -17.74 28.44 61.72
C VAL A 310 -18.76 27.50 62.33
N VAL A 311 -18.30 26.49 63.07
CA VAL A 311 -19.15 25.49 63.70
C VAL A 311 -19.05 25.68 65.22
N THR A 312 -20.19 25.87 65.84
CA THR A 312 -20.23 25.93 67.32
C THR A 312 -20.33 24.55 67.90
N ARG A 313 -19.38 24.19 68.74
CA ARG A 313 -19.41 22.96 69.51
C ARG A 313 -20.12 23.15 70.84
N SER A 314 -21.19 22.41 71.05
CA SER A 314 -21.86 22.31 72.34
C SER A 314 -21.99 20.82 72.72
N ASP A 315 -22.14 20.53 74.03
CA ASP A 315 -22.04 19.18 74.57
C ASP A 315 -23.05 18.13 74.00
N ASN A 316 -24.02 18.57 73.22
CA ASN A 316 -25.02 17.69 72.61
C ASN A 316 -25.64 18.16 71.28
N VAL A 317 -25.10 19.23 70.70
CA VAL A 317 -25.62 19.80 69.41
C VAL A 317 -24.49 19.81 68.41
N PHE A 318 -24.64 19.05 67.33
CA PHE A 318 -23.71 19.01 66.20
C PHE A 318 -24.30 19.93 65.11
N GLU A 319 -23.69 21.08 64.88
CA GLU A 319 -24.05 21.94 63.76
C GLU A 319 -23.52 21.31 62.46
N PRO A 320 -24.33 21.19 61.40
CA PRO A 320 -23.85 20.67 60.15
C PRO A 320 -22.93 21.66 59.46
N ILE A 321 -21.87 21.14 58.85
CA ILE A 321 -20.98 21.88 57.95
C ILE A 321 -21.56 21.71 56.55
N PHE A 322 -21.83 22.85 55.90
CA PHE A 322 -22.35 22.85 54.53
C PHE A 322 -21.31 23.34 53.57
N TYR A 323 -21.18 22.66 52.46
CA TYR A 323 -20.43 23.11 51.30
C TYR A 323 -21.32 23.04 50.07
N SER A 324 -21.29 24.10 49.28
CA SER A 324 -21.90 24.13 47.95
C SER A 324 -20.92 24.73 46.96
N GLY A 325 -21.11 24.39 45.72
CA GLY A 325 -20.22 24.89 44.65
C GLY A 325 -20.47 24.17 43.35
N SER A 326 -19.44 24.20 42.50
CA SER A 326 -19.48 23.57 41.18
C SER A 326 -18.20 22.81 40.88
N ILE A 327 -18.31 21.82 40.01
CA ILE A 327 -17.17 21.09 39.45
C ILE A 327 -17.14 21.40 37.95
N GLN A 328 -16.00 21.86 37.47
CA GLN A 328 -15.77 22.28 36.10
C GLN A 328 -14.43 21.74 35.62
N GLU A 329 -14.24 21.67 34.29
CA GLU A 329 -12.93 21.40 33.70
C GLU A 329 -11.99 22.61 33.84
N VAL A 330 -10.74 22.33 34.17
CA VAL A 330 -9.69 23.36 34.24
C VAL A 330 -9.43 23.93 32.84
N GLY A 331 -9.57 25.25 32.67
CA GLY A 331 -9.34 25.92 31.38
C GLY A 331 -10.40 25.63 30.29
N GLY A 332 -11.40 24.82 30.60
CA GLY A 332 -12.46 24.45 29.67
C GLY A 332 -13.50 25.55 29.41
N SER A 333 -14.36 25.32 28.44
CA SER A 333 -15.45 26.20 28.02
C SER A 333 -16.62 26.27 29.02
N GLY A 334 -16.43 25.84 30.25
CA GLY A 334 -17.47 25.72 31.30
C GLY A 334 -18.29 24.43 31.19
N GLU A 335 -17.73 23.37 30.61
CA GLU A 335 -18.36 22.07 30.64
C GLU A 335 -18.62 21.65 32.10
N VAL A 336 -19.82 21.22 32.38
CA VAL A 336 -20.28 20.80 33.69
C VAL A 336 -20.43 19.26 33.73
N PHE A 337 -20.10 18.67 34.86
CA PHE A 337 -20.13 17.23 35.03
C PHE A 337 -21.20 16.82 36.04
N GLU A 338 -22.07 15.92 35.64
CA GLU A 338 -23.06 15.29 36.50
C GLU A 338 -22.62 13.92 37.04
N ASN A 339 -23.18 13.53 38.15
CA ASN A 339 -22.98 12.22 38.79
C ASN A 339 -21.54 11.92 39.22
N LEU A 340 -20.68 12.93 39.37
CA LEU A 340 -19.36 12.76 39.95
C LEU A 340 -19.50 12.61 41.50
N LEU A 341 -18.85 11.59 42.04
CA LEU A 341 -18.82 11.37 43.47
C LEU A 341 -17.85 12.38 44.13
N LEU A 342 -18.43 13.29 44.90
CA LEU A 342 -17.70 14.24 45.72
C LEU A 342 -17.73 13.77 47.18
N SER A 343 -16.58 13.69 47.82
CA SER A 343 -16.48 13.33 49.24
C SER A 343 -15.78 14.43 50.02
N ILE A 344 -16.12 14.53 51.30
CA ILE A 344 -15.46 15.40 52.28
C ILE A 344 -14.95 14.61 53.45
N GLY A 345 -13.73 14.93 53.90
CA GLY A 345 -13.12 14.30 55.08
C GLY A 345 -12.12 15.21 55.78
N ASN A 346 -11.69 14.85 56.98
CA ASN A 346 -10.73 15.59 57.79
C ASN A 346 -9.28 15.20 57.52
N GLY A 347 -8.98 14.58 56.38
CA GLY A 347 -7.63 14.23 55.92
C GLY A 347 -7.71 13.42 54.64
N SER A 348 -6.71 13.56 53.78
CA SER A 348 -6.61 12.81 52.52
C SER A 348 -6.61 11.29 52.72
N ASP A 349 -6.08 10.83 53.87
CA ASP A 349 -6.02 9.42 54.26
C ASP A 349 -7.41 8.84 54.66
N CYS A 350 -8.37 9.70 54.94
CA CYS A 350 -9.70 9.32 55.38
C CYS A 350 -10.61 8.94 54.20
N VAL A 351 -10.39 9.50 53.04
CA VAL A 351 -11.12 9.18 51.83
C VAL A 351 -10.63 7.84 51.23
N SER A 352 -9.37 7.50 51.46
CA SER A 352 -8.75 6.25 50.99
C SER A 352 -8.96 5.02 51.89
N GLY A 353 -9.66 5.14 53.02
CA GLY A 353 -10.02 3.99 53.87
C GLY A 353 -8.88 3.38 54.69
N ARG A 354 -7.85 4.16 55.06
CA ARG A 354 -6.70 3.69 55.87
C ARG A 354 -7.14 3.35 57.31
N GLU A 355 -6.98 2.11 57.70
CA GLU A 355 -7.31 1.65 59.07
C GLU A 355 -6.49 2.40 60.11
N GLY A 356 -7.14 2.95 61.13
CA GLY A 356 -6.55 3.51 62.35
C GLY A 356 -6.60 5.01 62.53
N ALA A 357 -7.01 5.81 61.51
CA ALA A 357 -7.21 7.25 61.69
C ALA A 357 -8.65 7.52 62.22
N ARG A 358 -8.76 8.54 63.11
CA ARG A 358 -10.09 9.08 63.47
C ARG A 358 -10.63 9.90 62.29
N CYS A 359 -11.27 9.19 61.37
CA CYS A 359 -11.76 9.77 60.13
C CYS A 359 -13.26 10.03 60.18
N PHE A 360 -13.69 11.11 59.63
CA PHE A 360 -15.08 11.23 59.19
C PHE A 360 -15.08 11.55 57.70
N SER A 361 -15.99 10.99 56.97
CA SER A 361 -16.24 11.30 55.58
C SER A 361 -17.71 11.19 55.26
N THR A 362 -18.17 12.01 54.34
CA THR A 362 -19.50 11.90 53.76
C THR A 362 -19.38 12.23 52.27
N SER A 363 -20.34 11.83 51.47
CA SER A 363 -20.27 12.01 50.01
C SER A 363 -21.62 12.45 49.45
N THR A 364 -21.55 13.11 48.31
CA THR A 364 -22.68 13.46 47.46
C THR A 364 -22.30 13.28 46.01
N VAL A 365 -23.22 13.47 45.06
CA VAL A 365 -22.95 13.49 43.63
C VAL A 365 -23.26 14.86 43.07
N SER A 366 -22.51 15.25 42.02
CA SER A 366 -22.79 16.48 41.27
C SER A 366 -24.11 16.34 40.50
N TRP A 367 -24.84 17.45 40.37
CA TRP A 367 -26.09 17.52 39.62
C TRP A 367 -25.82 17.76 38.13
N SER A 368 -26.90 17.71 37.33
CA SER A 368 -26.84 17.92 35.87
C SER A 368 -26.28 19.29 35.43
N ASN A 369 -26.25 20.27 36.32
CA ASN A 369 -25.65 21.59 36.09
C ASN A 369 -24.22 21.72 36.67
N GLY A 370 -23.58 20.59 37.06
CA GLY A 370 -22.25 20.54 37.67
C GLY A 370 -22.19 21.07 39.09
N ASN A 371 -23.29 21.56 39.67
CA ASN A 371 -23.34 22.01 41.05
C ASN A 371 -23.42 20.83 42.04
N TYR A 372 -22.93 21.08 43.21
CA TYR A 372 -23.06 20.11 44.34
C TYR A 372 -23.50 20.83 45.62
N SER A 373 -24.11 20.07 46.51
CA SER A 373 -24.34 20.46 47.87
C SER A 373 -24.05 19.29 48.78
N LEU A 374 -23.23 19.54 49.79
CA LEU A 374 -22.77 18.52 50.73
C LEU A 374 -22.99 19.00 52.15
N SER A 375 -23.53 18.15 53.01
CA SER A 375 -23.67 18.41 54.43
C SER A 375 -22.92 17.33 55.22
N ALA A 376 -22.08 17.77 56.13
CA ALA A 376 -21.33 16.92 57.02
C ALA A 376 -21.55 17.32 58.50
N THR A 377 -21.80 16.39 59.37
CA THR A 377 -21.91 16.68 60.82
C THR A 377 -20.53 16.62 61.46
N ALA A 378 -20.11 17.71 62.11
CA ALA A 378 -18.82 17.77 62.79
C ALA A 378 -18.75 16.74 63.93
N PRO A 379 -17.79 15.80 63.93
CA PRO A 379 -17.65 14.83 64.99
C PRO A 379 -17.29 15.48 66.31
N TYR A 380 -17.79 14.94 67.44
CA TYR A 380 -17.55 15.45 68.80
C TYR A 380 -16.08 15.44 69.24
N TRP A 381 -15.25 14.66 68.56
CA TRP A 381 -13.81 14.52 68.81
C TRP A 381 -12.93 15.52 68.09
N LEU A 382 -13.51 16.36 67.22
CA LEU A 382 -12.73 17.44 66.58
C LEU A 382 -12.21 18.43 67.59
N GLU A 383 -10.97 18.79 67.50
CA GLU A 383 -10.32 19.79 68.36
C GLU A 383 -10.87 21.19 68.06
N VAL A 384 -10.95 22.00 69.12
CA VAL A 384 -11.36 23.41 69.01
C VAL A 384 -10.23 24.19 68.32
N GLY A 385 -10.60 25.00 67.29
CA GLY A 385 -9.68 25.77 66.53
C GLY A 385 -9.85 25.54 65.01
N SER A 386 -8.86 25.91 64.26
CA SER A 386 -8.83 25.75 62.80
C SER A 386 -8.62 24.28 62.43
N GLN A 387 -9.57 23.71 61.72
CA GLN A 387 -9.51 22.36 61.19
C GLN A 387 -9.51 22.40 59.68
N TYR A 388 -8.83 21.47 59.01
CA TYR A 388 -8.78 21.36 57.56
C TYR A 388 -9.65 20.20 57.11
N PHE A 389 -10.51 20.49 56.14
CA PHE A 389 -11.34 19.50 55.44
C PHE A 389 -10.96 19.47 53.98
N PHE A 390 -10.93 18.29 53.41
CA PHE A 390 -10.62 18.04 52.04
C PHE A 390 -11.90 17.66 51.30
N LEU A 391 -12.18 18.34 50.20
CA LEU A 391 -13.18 17.94 49.24
C LEU A 391 -12.48 17.27 48.09
N ASP A 392 -12.82 16.02 47.83
CA ASP A 392 -12.17 15.17 46.88
C ASP A 392 -13.17 14.65 45.86
N VAL A 393 -12.81 14.69 44.59
CA VAL A 393 -13.46 13.99 43.49
C VAL A 393 -12.54 12.86 43.04
N ALA A 394 -13.04 11.63 43.06
CA ALA A 394 -12.24 10.51 42.59
C ALA A 394 -12.08 10.53 41.07
N ARG A 395 -10.97 10.01 40.60
CA ARG A 395 -10.74 9.76 39.18
C ARG A 395 -11.88 8.95 38.58
N ASN A 396 -12.32 9.36 37.41
CA ASN A 396 -13.39 8.67 36.68
C ASN A 396 -12.86 8.15 35.33
N ASP A 397 -12.53 6.89 35.28
CA ASP A 397 -11.96 6.25 34.08
C ASP A 397 -12.97 6.11 32.92
N THR A 398 -14.26 6.13 33.24
CA THR A 398 -15.31 6.07 32.20
C THR A 398 -15.48 7.41 31.47
N LEU A 399 -15.33 8.50 32.20
CA LEU A 399 -15.46 9.87 31.66
C LEU A 399 -14.12 10.51 31.33
N TYR A 400 -13.01 9.80 31.58
CA TYR A 400 -11.63 10.31 31.44
C TYR A 400 -11.41 11.64 32.18
N LEU A 401 -11.75 11.63 33.46
CA LEU A 401 -11.61 12.76 34.38
C LEU A 401 -10.61 12.42 35.47
N ASP A 402 -9.60 13.25 35.64
CA ASP A 402 -8.63 13.07 36.73
C ASP A 402 -9.21 13.42 38.09
N ALA A 403 -8.57 12.89 39.14
CA ALA A 403 -8.96 13.20 40.50
C ALA A 403 -8.67 14.69 40.83
N ALA A 404 -9.54 15.29 41.62
CA ALA A 404 -9.34 16.64 42.10
C ALA A 404 -9.51 16.72 43.61
N SER A 405 -8.75 17.57 44.27
CA SER A 405 -8.84 17.82 45.72
C SER A 405 -8.67 19.29 46.06
N ILE A 406 -9.45 19.78 46.98
CA ILE A 406 -9.31 21.13 47.52
C ILE A 406 -9.47 21.10 49.03
N SER A 407 -8.63 21.82 49.79
CA SER A 407 -8.76 21.96 51.23
C SER A 407 -9.58 23.17 51.63
N GLN A 408 -10.40 23.04 52.68
CA GLN A 408 -11.17 24.12 53.27
C GLN A 408 -10.91 24.18 54.77
N THR A 409 -10.79 25.41 55.30
CA THR A 409 -10.62 25.61 56.72
C THR A 409 -11.97 25.81 57.40
N VAL A 410 -12.20 25.07 58.51
CA VAL A 410 -13.36 25.19 59.38
C VAL A 410 -12.90 25.58 60.76
N PHE A 411 -13.54 26.52 61.38
CA PHE A 411 -13.37 26.87 62.78
C PHE A 411 -14.38 26.12 63.63
N VAL A 412 -13.88 25.31 64.57
CA VAL A 412 -14.65 24.49 65.52
C VAL A 412 -14.66 25.17 66.91
#